data_48e7010120baf3c43f46d3e7a8cbc92d
#
_entry.id   48e7010120baf3c43f46d3e7a8cbc92d
#
_cell.length_a   1.000
_cell.length_b   1.000
_cell.length_c   1.000
_cell.angle_alpha   90.00
_cell.angle_beta   90.00
_cell.angle_gamma   90.00
#
_symmetry.space_group_name_H-M   'P 1'
#
loop_
_entity.id
_entity.type
_entity.pdbx_description
1 polymer ?
#
loop_
_entity_poly.entity_id
_entity_poly.type
_entity_poly.pdbx_seq_one_letter_code
_entity_poly.pdbx_strand_id
1 'polypeptide(L)'
;RRKELEQIVKDPSSDWYTEDDEMRQIIITDPDQYKAENVFVVPEEASWSYIMKNAKQPNIKEILDNAMKRLEEENPELEGILPRIYQGSNLPPENVAGLIEIFSRDVFSANTDDSVDILGRTYEYFISSFAASEGNRGGEFFTPSSIVKLLVAMLEPKSGIVFDPACGSGGMFLQ
;
A
#
# COMPACT_ATOMS: atom_id res chain seq x y z
N ARG A 1 -5.28 9.94 -5.96
CA ARG A 1 -5.87 10.34 -7.25
C ARG A 1 -7.38 10.59 -7.15
N ARG A 2 -8.17 9.68 -6.54
CA ARG A 2 -9.64 9.85 -6.45
C ARG A 2 -10.06 11.21 -5.86
N LYS A 3 -9.45 11.63 -4.74
CA LYS A 3 -9.73 12.94 -4.12
C LYS A 3 -9.39 14.13 -5.03
N GLU A 4 -8.35 14.03 -5.81
CA GLU A 4 -7.98 15.06 -6.79
C GLU A 4 -9.01 15.12 -7.91
N LEU A 5 -9.42 13.97 -8.48
CA LEU A 5 -10.47 13.91 -9.48
C LEU A 5 -11.78 14.47 -8.95
N GLU A 6 -12.16 14.15 -7.70
CA GLU A 6 -13.35 14.73 -7.03
C GLU A 6 -13.29 16.27 -6.91
N GLN A 7 -12.10 16.85 -6.79
CA GLN A 7 -11.89 18.30 -6.80
C GLN A 7 -11.95 18.86 -8.22
N ILE A 8 -11.24 18.23 -9.16
CA ILE A 8 -11.13 18.66 -10.56
C ILE A 8 -12.51 18.71 -11.23
N VAL A 9 -13.37 17.70 -11.03
CA VAL A 9 -14.72 17.69 -11.63
C VAL A 9 -15.70 18.70 -11.02
N LYS A 10 -15.34 19.28 -9.86
CA LYS A 10 -16.14 20.32 -9.18
C LYS A 10 -15.60 21.73 -9.40
N ASP A 11 -14.39 21.88 -9.93
CA ASP A 11 -13.75 23.16 -10.15
C ASP A 11 -14.21 23.75 -11.50
N PRO A 12 -14.96 24.87 -11.51
CA PRO A 12 -15.44 25.51 -12.74
C PRO A 12 -14.33 25.97 -13.70
N SER A 13 -13.10 26.06 -13.23
CA SER A 13 -11.93 26.42 -14.06
C SER A 13 -11.29 25.23 -14.75
N SER A 14 -11.71 24.01 -14.44
CA SER A 14 -11.18 22.77 -15.00
C SER A 14 -11.89 22.39 -16.30
N ASP A 15 -11.15 21.84 -17.25
CA ASP A 15 -11.69 21.26 -18.49
C ASP A 15 -12.60 20.03 -18.23
N TRP A 16 -12.49 19.43 -17.04
CA TRP A 16 -13.28 18.28 -16.59
C TRP A 16 -14.49 18.67 -15.72
N TYR A 17 -14.75 19.97 -15.57
CA TYR A 17 -15.89 20.44 -14.80
C TYR A 17 -17.23 19.96 -15.37
N THR A 18 -18.07 19.43 -14.52
CA THR A 18 -19.45 19.08 -14.86
C THR A 18 -20.38 19.27 -13.67
N GLU A 19 -21.61 19.70 -13.92
CA GLU A 19 -22.66 19.78 -12.90
C GLU A 19 -23.42 18.45 -12.77
N ASP A 20 -23.29 17.56 -13.74
CA ASP A 20 -23.94 16.25 -13.78
C ASP A 20 -23.22 15.27 -12.86
N ASP A 21 -23.90 14.77 -11.84
CA ASP A 21 -23.37 13.84 -10.88
C ASP A 21 -23.06 12.45 -11.49
N GLU A 22 -23.82 11.99 -12.50
CA GLU A 22 -23.53 10.73 -13.19
C GLU A 22 -22.21 10.85 -13.99
N MET A 23 -22.04 11.97 -14.69
CA MET A 23 -20.82 12.25 -15.44
C MET A 23 -19.61 12.40 -14.51
N ARG A 24 -19.77 13.03 -13.34
CA ARG A 24 -18.72 13.09 -12.32
C ARG A 24 -18.26 11.69 -11.90
N GLN A 25 -19.21 10.79 -11.63
CA GLN A 25 -18.88 9.41 -11.25
C GLN A 25 -18.16 8.68 -12.37
N ILE A 26 -18.56 8.83 -13.61
CA ILE A 26 -17.87 8.22 -14.77
C ILE A 26 -16.42 8.69 -14.82
N ILE A 27 -16.16 9.99 -14.72
CA ILE A 27 -14.78 10.54 -14.75
C ILE A 27 -13.96 10.05 -13.56
N ILE A 28 -14.52 10.05 -12.35
CA ILE A 28 -13.82 9.64 -11.11
C ILE A 28 -13.51 8.14 -11.11
N THR A 29 -14.32 7.32 -11.76
CA THR A 29 -14.13 5.86 -11.80
C THR A 29 -13.46 5.36 -13.07
N ASP A 30 -13.12 6.24 -14.01
CA ASP A 30 -12.45 5.88 -15.25
C ASP A 30 -11.03 5.33 -14.97
N PRO A 31 -10.74 4.04 -15.26
CA PRO A 31 -9.43 3.44 -15.01
C PRO A 31 -8.28 4.15 -15.72
N ASP A 32 -8.53 4.77 -16.87
CA ASP A 32 -7.48 5.43 -17.65
C ASP A 32 -6.94 6.70 -16.93
N GLN A 33 -7.76 7.35 -16.11
CA GLN A 33 -7.36 8.47 -15.26
C GLN A 33 -6.35 8.07 -14.17
N TYR A 34 -6.38 6.82 -13.74
CA TYR A 34 -5.44 6.28 -12.76
C TYR A 34 -4.18 5.76 -13.44
N LYS A 35 -4.31 5.06 -14.56
CA LYS A 35 -3.18 4.53 -15.33
C LYS A 35 -2.28 5.63 -15.87
N ALA A 36 -2.84 6.75 -16.31
CA ALA A 36 -2.08 7.90 -16.80
C ALA A 36 -1.10 8.46 -15.75
N GLU A 37 -1.42 8.31 -14.47
CA GLU A 37 -0.60 8.76 -13.35
C GLU A 37 0.19 7.61 -12.68
N ASN A 38 0.22 6.42 -13.29
CA ASN A 38 0.83 5.21 -12.71
C ASN A 38 0.27 4.86 -11.31
N VAL A 39 -1.02 5.04 -11.10
CA VAL A 39 -1.72 4.74 -9.85
C VAL A 39 -2.70 3.59 -10.09
N PHE A 40 -2.71 2.62 -9.18
CA PHE A 40 -3.64 1.50 -9.24
C PHE A 40 -5.10 1.92 -9.03
N VAL A 41 -5.97 1.27 -9.77
CA VAL A 41 -7.43 1.40 -9.58
C VAL A 41 -7.83 0.59 -8.36
N VAL A 42 -8.46 1.25 -7.38
CA VAL A 42 -8.97 0.59 -6.17
C VAL A 42 -10.49 0.53 -6.24
N PRO A 43 -11.08 -0.65 -6.54
CA PRO A 43 -12.52 -0.81 -6.52
C PRO A 43 -13.11 -0.63 -5.12
N GLU A 44 -14.40 -0.36 -5.04
CA GLU A 44 -15.06 -0.02 -3.77
C GLU A 44 -14.87 -1.12 -2.72
N GLU A 45 -15.02 -2.39 -3.11
CA GLU A 45 -14.88 -3.56 -2.23
C GLU A 45 -13.45 -3.78 -1.72
N ALA A 46 -12.46 -3.22 -2.40
CA ALA A 46 -11.06 -3.25 -2.01
C ALA A 46 -10.62 -1.95 -1.29
N SER A 47 -11.50 -0.96 -1.19
CA SER A 47 -11.17 0.30 -0.53
C SER A 47 -10.99 0.12 0.99
N TRP A 48 -10.05 0.87 1.57
CA TRP A 48 -9.82 0.84 3.01
C TRP A 48 -11.08 1.20 3.81
N SER A 49 -11.89 2.14 3.32
CA SER A 49 -13.16 2.53 3.93
C SER A 49 -14.18 1.39 3.97
N TYR A 50 -14.25 0.57 2.92
CA TYR A 50 -15.10 -0.61 2.90
C TYR A 50 -14.60 -1.69 3.86
N ILE A 51 -13.29 -1.96 3.89
CA ILE A 51 -12.66 -2.90 4.82
C ILE A 51 -12.90 -2.48 6.27
N MET A 52 -12.68 -1.21 6.61
CA MET A 52 -12.95 -0.66 7.96
C MET A 52 -14.39 -0.84 8.39
N LYS A 53 -15.34 -0.52 7.50
CA LYS A 53 -16.78 -0.63 7.77
C LYS A 53 -17.18 -2.07 8.09
N ASN A 54 -16.51 -3.04 7.50
CA ASN A 54 -16.77 -4.47 7.64
C ASN A 54 -15.81 -5.18 8.60
N ALA A 55 -14.88 -4.48 9.25
CA ALA A 55 -13.80 -5.06 10.04
C ALA A 55 -14.28 -5.99 11.17
N LYS A 56 -15.45 -5.72 11.77
CA LYS A 56 -16.02 -6.51 12.87
C LYS A 56 -16.88 -7.69 12.41
N GLN A 57 -17.00 -7.93 11.10
CA GLN A 57 -17.78 -9.07 10.61
C GLN A 57 -16.98 -10.38 10.77
N PRO A 58 -17.66 -11.50 11.04
CA PRO A 58 -17.01 -12.81 11.21
C PRO A 58 -16.22 -13.25 9.96
N ASN A 59 -16.63 -12.80 8.77
CA ASN A 59 -16.01 -13.12 7.48
C ASN A 59 -14.98 -12.09 7.03
N ILE A 60 -14.40 -11.28 7.94
CA ILE A 60 -13.41 -10.23 7.59
C ILE A 60 -12.23 -10.79 6.79
N LYS A 61 -11.81 -12.03 7.04
CA LYS A 61 -10.71 -12.69 6.33
C LYS A 61 -11.06 -12.96 4.86
N GLU A 62 -12.29 -13.36 4.59
CA GLU A 62 -12.81 -13.53 3.23
C GLU A 62 -12.91 -12.17 2.51
N ILE A 63 -13.34 -11.13 3.22
CA ILE A 63 -13.39 -9.75 2.69
C ILE A 63 -11.99 -9.28 2.27
N LEU A 64 -10.95 -9.56 3.06
CA LEU A 64 -9.57 -9.21 2.71
C LEU A 64 -9.08 -9.98 1.47
N ASP A 65 -9.28 -11.31 1.42
CA ASP A 65 -8.89 -12.11 0.25
C ASP A 65 -9.65 -11.67 -1.02
N ASN A 66 -10.92 -11.30 -0.88
CA ASN A 66 -11.71 -10.76 -1.98
C ASN A 66 -11.23 -9.37 -2.41
N ALA A 67 -10.82 -8.51 -1.48
CA ALA A 67 -10.23 -7.22 -1.79
C ALA A 67 -8.95 -7.38 -2.63
N MET A 68 -8.06 -8.32 -2.27
CA MET A 68 -6.86 -8.63 -3.06
C MET A 68 -7.21 -9.12 -4.46
N LYS A 69 -8.21 -10.00 -4.57
CA LYS A 69 -8.70 -10.50 -5.86
C LYS A 69 -9.24 -9.37 -6.73
N ARG A 70 -10.08 -8.48 -6.18
CA ARG A 70 -10.65 -7.35 -6.90
C ARG A 70 -9.60 -6.35 -7.37
N LEU A 71 -8.54 -6.14 -6.58
CA LEU A 71 -7.41 -5.32 -6.99
C LEU A 71 -6.67 -5.90 -8.21
N GLU A 72 -6.44 -7.21 -8.23
CA GLU A 72 -5.81 -7.88 -9.38
C GLU A 72 -6.69 -7.82 -10.64
N GLU A 73 -8.01 -8.00 -10.49
CA GLU A 73 -8.96 -7.96 -11.61
C GLU A 73 -8.99 -6.57 -12.30
N GLU A 74 -8.84 -5.49 -11.54
CA GLU A 74 -8.83 -4.11 -12.07
C GLU A 74 -7.44 -3.67 -12.54
N ASN A 75 -6.37 -4.35 -12.10
CA ASN A 75 -4.99 -4.00 -12.41
C ASN A 75 -4.22 -5.25 -12.90
N PRO A 76 -4.21 -5.52 -14.21
CA PRO A 76 -3.57 -6.71 -14.78
C PRO A 76 -2.10 -6.89 -14.42
N GLU A 77 -1.38 -5.79 -14.15
CA GLU A 77 0.01 -5.80 -13.70
C GLU A 77 0.21 -6.41 -12.30
N LEU A 78 -0.86 -6.55 -11.52
CA LEU A 78 -0.85 -7.20 -10.20
C LEU A 78 -1.27 -8.66 -10.25
N GLU A 79 -1.58 -9.21 -11.43
CA GLU A 79 -2.08 -10.58 -11.56
C GLU A 79 -1.11 -11.60 -10.95
N GLY A 80 -1.61 -12.38 -9.98
CA GLY A 80 -0.85 -13.42 -9.28
C GLY A 80 0.17 -12.91 -8.26
N ILE A 81 0.24 -11.61 -7.99
CA ILE A 81 1.19 -11.01 -7.05
C ILE A 81 0.61 -10.89 -5.64
N LEU A 82 -0.67 -10.55 -5.52
CA LEU A 82 -1.29 -10.29 -4.22
C LEU A 82 -1.66 -11.60 -3.50
N PRO A 83 -1.16 -11.84 -2.28
CA PRO A 83 -1.41 -13.10 -1.58
C PRO A 83 -2.86 -13.16 -1.06
N ARG A 84 -3.54 -14.28 -1.28
CA ARG A 84 -4.88 -14.61 -0.74
C ARG A 84 -4.73 -15.66 0.35
N ILE A 85 -4.24 -15.24 1.51
CA ILE A 85 -3.84 -16.12 2.61
C ILE A 85 -4.66 -15.93 3.88
N TYR A 86 -5.50 -14.89 3.93
CA TYR A 86 -6.18 -14.51 5.16
C TYR A 86 -7.20 -15.55 5.59
N GLN A 87 -8.03 -16.07 4.68
CA GLN A 87 -9.04 -17.08 4.97
C GLN A 87 -8.40 -18.40 5.46
N GLY A 88 -7.27 -18.79 4.86
CA GLY A 88 -6.51 -19.99 5.25
C GLY A 88 -5.66 -19.83 6.51
N SER A 89 -5.50 -18.62 7.03
CA SER A 89 -4.68 -18.36 8.22
C SER A 89 -5.37 -18.82 9.51
N ASN A 90 -4.58 -19.18 10.53
CA ASN A 90 -5.08 -19.51 11.86
C ASN A 90 -5.38 -18.28 12.73
N LEU A 91 -5.33 -17.06 12.16
CA LEU A 91 -5.62 -15.81 12.89
C LEU A 91 -7.12 -15.74 13.23
N PRO A 92 -7.49 -15.49 14.49
CA PRO A 92 -8.88 -15.20 14.85
C PRO A 92 -9.36 -13.91 14.17
N PRO A 93 -10.63 -13.85 13.71
CA PRO A 93 -11.18 -12.63 13.10
C PRO A 93 -11.06 -11.38 13.98
N GLU A 94 -11.13 -11.53 15.30
CA GLU A 94 -10.99 -10.45 16.27
C GLU A 94 -9.60 -9.81 16.22
N ASN A 95 -8.55 -10.59 16.01
CA ASN A 95 -7.19 -10.09 15.88
C ASN A 95 -7.01 -9.32 14.56
N VAL A 96 -7.62 -9.80 13.49
CA VAL A 96 -7.64 -9.09 12.21
C VAL A 96 -8.37 -7.75 12.33
N ALA A 97 -9.54 -7.76 12.98
CA ALA A 97 -10.30 -6.55 13.27
C ALA A 97 -9.49 -5.55 14.11
N GLY A 98 -8.80 -6.02 15.14
CA GLY A 98 -7.92 -5.20 15.99
C GLY A 98 -6.77 -4.55 15.19
N LEU A 99 -6.15 -5.28 14.25
CA LEU A 99 -5.13 -4.73 13.37
C LEU A 99 -5.71 -3.65 12.44
N ILE A 100 -6.86 -3.90 11.83
CA ILE A 100 -7.54 -2.91 10.98
C ILE A 100 -7.85 -1.64 11.78
N GLU A 101 -8.32 -1.77 13.02
CA GLU A 101 -8.59 -0.63 13.90
C GLU A 101 -7.31 0.18 14.20
N ILE A 102 -6.18 -0.49 14.48
CA ILE A 102 -4.90 0.18 14.73
C ILE A 102 -4.46 0.98 13.49
N PHE A 103 -4.47 0.36 12.30
CA PHE A 103 -4.09 1.03 11.06
C PHE A 103 -5.09 2.09 10.59
N SER A 104 -6.28 2.12 11.16
CA SER A 104 -7.31 3.13 10.86
C SER A 104 -7.19 4.40 11.70
N ARG A 105 -6.25 4.47 12.65
CA ARG A 105 -6.05 5.67 13.46
C ARG A 105 -5.52 6.83 12.62
N ASP A 106 -5.83 8.05 13.05
CA ASP A 106 -5.50 9.30 12.34
C ASP A 106 -4.01 9.43 11.97
N VAL A 107 -3.12 8.83 12.78
CA VAL A 107 -1.68 8.80 12.54
C VAL A 107 -1.31 8.16 11.19
N PHE A 108 -2.10 7.16 10.74
CA PHE A 108 -1.90 6.48 9.45
C PHE A 108 -2.78 7.06 8.33
N SER A 109 -3.77 7.89 8.68
CA SER A 109 -4.76 8.45 7.74
C SER A 109 -4.38 9.84 7.24
N ALA A 110 -3.45 10.52 7.90
CA ALA A 110 -3.00 11.84 7.49
C ALA A 110 -2.28 11.75 6.14
N ASN A 111 -2.81 12.41 5.11
CA ASN A 111 -2.18 12.55 3.80
C ASN A 111 -1.00 13.54 3.89
N THR A 112 -0.02 13.26 4.73
CA THR A 112 1.20 14.03 4.89
C THR A 112 2.38 13.12 4.57
N ASP A 113 3.49 13.67 4.16
CA ASP A 113 4.73 12.92 3.95
C ASP A 113 5.11 12.10 5.19
N ASP A 114 4.75 12.62 6.38
CA ASP A 114 4.94 11.93 7.66
C ASP A 114 4.16 10.60 7.77
N SER A 115 2.96 10.49 7.19
CA SER A 115 2.16 9.25 7.28
C SER A 115 2.75 8.10 6.47
N VAL A 116 3.35 8.39 5.33
CA VAL A 116 4.07 7.40 4.50
C VAL A 116 5.32 6.92 5.23
N ASP A 117 6.05 7.84 5.88
CA ASP A 117 7.23 7.51 6.68
C ASP A 117 6.86 6.64 7.91
N ILE A 118 5.72 6.91 8.56
CA ILE A 118 5.22 6.11 9.70
C ILE A 118 4.90 4.68 9.26
N LEU A 119 4.22 4.48 8.11
CA LEU A 119 3.94 3.15 7.58
C LEU A 119 5.23 2.39 7.25
N GLY A 120 6.18 3.04 6.60
CA GLY A 120 7.48 2.48 6.30
C GLY A 120 8.24 2.04 7.55
N ARG A 121 8.31 2.90 8.57
CA ARG A 121 8.95 2.57 9.88
C ARG A 121 8.24 1.45 10.62
N THR A 122 6.92 1.40 10.54
CA THR A 122 6.12 0.33 11.14
C THR A 122 6.43 -1.00 10.47
N TYR A 123 6.50 -1.01 9.14
CA TYR A 123 6.89 -2.19 8.37
C TYR A 123 8.32 -2.65 8.74
N GLU A 124 9.30 -1.75 8.77
CA GLU A 124 10.68 -2.06 9.17
C GLU A 124 10.74 -2.64 10.60
N TYR A 125 9.95 -2.10 11.52
CA TYR A 125 9.85 -2.60 12.90
C TYR A 125 9.35 -4.05 12.92
N PHE A 126 8.29 -4.36 12.19
CA PHE A 126 7.77 -5.73 12.11
C PHE A 126 8.76 -6.70 11.50
N ILE A 127 9.38 -6.35 10.38
CA ILE A 127 10.40 -7.20 9.74
C ILE A 127 11.58 -7.45 10.70
N SER A 128 12.06 -6.43 11.38
CA SER A 128 13.13 -6.57 12.38
C SER A 128 12.73 -7.45 13.57
N SER A 129 11.48 -7.33 14.02
CA SER A 129 10.94 -8.14 15.13
C SER A 129 10.77 -9.60 14.72
N PHE A 130 10.31 -9.87 13.49
CA PHE A 130 10.24 -11.24 12.95
C PHE A 130 11.62 -11.84 12.80
N ALA A 131 12.59 -11.11 12.24
CA ALA A 131 13.96 -11.54 12.12
C ALA A 131 14.56 -11.93 13.49
N ALA A 132 14.29 -11.15 14.53
CA ALA A 132 14.72 -11.45 15.88
C ALA A 132 14.04 -12.70 16.49
N SER A 133 12.75 -12.93 16.18
CA SER A 133 11.98 -14.07 16.71
C SER A 133 12.32 -15.41 16.03
N GLU A 134 12.68 -15.38 14.74
CA GLU A 134 13.05 -16.58 13.98
C GLU A 134 14.51 -16.99 14.13
N GLY A 135 15.30 -16.26 14.90
CA GLY A 135 16.71 -16.50 15.13
C GLY A 135 17.58 -16.19 13.90
N ASN A 136 18.76 -16.85 13.79
CA ASN A 136 19.77 -16.53 12.76
C ASN A 136 19.29 -16.64 11.29
N ARG A 137 18.10 -17.17 11.02
CA ARG A 137 17.56 -17.30 9.66
C ARG A 137 16.66 -16.11 9.25
N GLY A 138 16.03 -15.45 10.21
CA GLY A 138 15.12 -14.34 9.91
C GLY A 138 15.81 -13.02 9.53
N GLY A 139 17.10 -12.87 9.88
CA GLY A 139 17.89 -11.66 9.58
C GLY A 139 18.59 -11.66 8.23
N GLU A 140 18.53 -12.76 7.48
CA GLU A 140 19.28 -12.92 6.22
C GLU A 140 18.77 -12.00 5.09
N PHE A 141 17.58 -11.45 5.23
CA PHE A 141 16.90 -10.71 4.16
C PHE A 141 16.69 -9.21 4.44
N PHE A 142 17.06 -8.74 5.62
CA PHE A 142 16.82 -7.35 6.01
C PHE A 142 18.08 -6.66 6.53
N THR A 143 18.54 -5.67 5.79
CA THR A 143 19.61 -4.78 6.23
C THR A 143 18.99 -3.53 6.89
N PRO A 144 19.28 -3.21 8.15
CA PRO A 144 18.75 -2.03 8.82
C PRO A 144 19.03 -0.75 8.04
N SER A 145 18.04 0.15 7.97
CA SER A 145 18.12 1.40 7.20
C SER A 145 19.32 2.29 7.61
N SER A 146 19.71 2.24 8.89
CA SER A 146 20.90 2.97 9.38
C SER A 146 22.20 2.49 8.73
N ILE A 147 22.33 1.17 8.49
CA ILE A 147 23.49 0.58 7.81
C ILE A 147 23.44 0.93 6.33
N VAL A 148 22.29 0.80 5.70
CA VAL A 148 22.08 1.15 4.29
C VAL A 148 22.45 2.61 4.03
N LYS A 149 21.94 3.54 4.84
CA LYS A 149 22.26 4.98 4.74
C LYS A 149 23.75 5.25 4.90
N LEU A 150 24.40 4.56 5.83
CA LEU A 150 25.84 4.70 6.02
C LEU A 150 26.62 4.23 4.78
N LEU A 151 26.28 3.05 4.24
CA LEU A 151 26.95 2.49 3.06
C LEU A 151 26.76 3.39 1.84
N VAL A 152 25.53 3.84 1.57
CA VAL A 152 25.22 4.74 0.45
C VAL A 152 25.97 6.08 0.61
N ALA A 153 26.00 6.65 1.83
CA ALA A 153 26.75 7.86 2.09
C ALA A 153 28.26 7.69 1.90
N MET A 154 28.82 6.51 2.19
CA MET A 154 30.23 6.21 1.94
C MET A 154 30.55 6.04 0.45
N LEU A 155 29.63 5.50 -0.33
CA LEU A 155 29.78 5.26 -1.78
C LEU A 155 29.57 6.55 -2.60
N GLU A 156 28.75 7.48 -2.10
CA GLU A 156 28.37 8.74 -2.80
C GLU A 156 28.07 8.55 -4.31
N PRO A 157 27.15 7.64 -4.71
CA PRO A 157 26.88 7.37 -6.10
C PRO A 157 26.25 8.60 -6.79
N LYS A 158 26.97 9.19 -7.76
CA LYS A 158 26.48 10.38 -8.48
C LYS A 158 25.96 10.06 -9.87
N SER A 159 26.48 9.01 -10.50
CA SER A 159 26.08 8.54 -11.84
C SER A 159 26.70 7.18 -12.12
N GLY A 160 26.11 6.41 -13.06
CA GLY A 160 26.62 5.13 -13.49
C GLY A 160 25.66 3.98 -13.21
N ILE A 161 26.19 2.75 -13.27
CA ILE A 161 25.43 1.53 -13.02
C ILE A 161 25.78 1.07 -11.60
N VAL A 162 24.75 0.86 -10.79
CA VAL A 162 24.88 0.28 -9.45
C VAL A 162 24.57 -1.21 -9.55
N PHE A 163 25.47 -2.05 -9.03
CA PHE A 163 25.31 -3.49 -9.00
C PHE A 163 25.45 -4.01 -7.56
N ASP A 164 24.43 -4.70 -7.09
CA ASP A 164 24.43 -5.39 -5.81
C ASP A 164 24.14 -6.88 -6.02
N PRO A 165 25.14 -7.78 -5.88
CA PRO A 165 24.96 -9.21 -6.10
C PRO A 165 24.14 -9.90 -5.01
N ALA A 166 23.84 -9.22 -3.91
CA ALA A 166 23.11 -9.72 -2.75
C ALA A 166 22.02 -8.73 -2.29
N CYS A 167 21.34 -8.10 -3.24
CA CYS A 167 20.45 -6.96 -3.01
C CYS A 167 19.29 -7.22 -2.03
N GLY A 168 18.93 -8.47 -1.77
CA GLY A 168 17.80 -8.82 -0.92
C GLY A 168 16.51 -8.15 -1.42
N SER A 169 15.87 -7.36 -0.56
CA SER A 169 14.69 -6.55 -0.88
C SER A 169 14.99 -5.27 -1.68
N GLY A 170 16.23 -5.04 -2.07
CA GLY A 170 16.62 -3.84 -2.82
C GLY A 170 16.79 -2.57 -1.98
N GLY A 171 16.90 -2.70 -0.66
CA GLY A 171 16.94 -1.55 0.25
C GLY A 171 18.04 -0.52 -0.07
N MET A 172 19.19 -0.96 -0.63
CA MET A 172 20.27 -0.04 -1.02
C MET A 172 19.97 0.81 -2.25
N PHE A 173 19.07 0.35 -3.12
CA PHE A 173 18.68 1.11 -4.32
C PHE A 173 17.65 2.20 -4.05
N LEU A 174 17.02 2.21 -2.86
CA LEU A 174 15.94 3.11 -2.48
C LEU A 174 16.40 4.30 -1.63
N GLN A 175 17.70 4.47 -1.43
CA GLN A 175 18.26 5.52 -0.55
C GLN A 175 18.93 6.65 -1.35
#